data_cc5531d64a42b97114b3db85efe5d92e
#
_entry.id   cc5531d64a42b97114b3db85efe5d92e
#
_cell.length_a   1.000
_cell.length_b   1.000
_cell.length_c   1.000
_cell.angle_alpha   90.00
_cell.angle_beta   90.00
_cell.angle_gamma   90.00
#
_symmetry.space_group_name_H-M   'P 1'
#
loop_
_entity.id
_entity.type
_entity.pdbx_description
1 polymer ?
#
loop_
_entity_poly.entity_id
_entity_poly.type
_entity_poly.pdbx_seq_one_letter_code
_entity_poly.pdbx_strand_id
1 'polypeptide(L)'
;IQAKVKAEGKHKKQSGGHGQYGHVWIEFEPGSNEKMTFEEKVFGGSVPKNYFPAVEKGLREACEHGVLAGYPVVNLKATLLDGSYHPVDSSEMAFKMAAAIAYKEGLKQAKPVLLEPIGYLKVYVPESIMGDIIGDINKRRGQIMGMGESEKEGLNLVEAEVPMSETFKYATDLRSMSQGRGIFTFDFA
;
A
#
# COMPACT_ATOMS: atom_id res chain seq x y z
N ILE A 1 -4.29 -3.92 2.32
CA ILE A 1 -5.22 -4.89 2.94
C ILE A 1 -5.67 -5.92 1.92
N GLN A 2 -6.01 -7.11 2.38
CA GLN A 2 -6.42 -8.23 1.52
C GLN A 2 -7.89 -8.65 1.72
N ALA A 3 -8.57 -8.10 2.70
CA ALA A 3 -9.95 -8.43 2.99
C ALA A 3 -10.82 -7.19 3.12
N LYS A 4 -12.09 -7.35 2.75
CA LYS A 4 -13.13 -6.36 2.95
C LYS A 4 -13.68 -6.49 4.37
N VAL A 5 -13.74 -5.37 5.10
CA VAL A 5 -14.21 -5.32 6.49
C VAL A 5 -15.06 -4.09 6.74
N LYS A 6 -15.94 -4.17 7.73
CA LYS A 6 -16.67 -3.03 8.28
C LYS A 6 -16.17 -2.76 9.69
N ALA A 7 -15.94 -1.50 10.01
CA ALA A 7 -15.52 -1.10 11.33
C ALA A 7 -16.30 0.11 11.84
N GLU A 8 -16.55 0.10 13.12
CA GLU A 8 -17.15 1.21 13.85
C GLU A 8 -16.05 2.11 14.42
N GLY A 9 -16.23 3.41 14.29
CA GLY A 9 -15.44 4.41 14.99
C GLY A 9 -16.36 5.33 15.79
N LYS A 10 -16.15 5.37 17.09
CA LYS A 10 -16.94 6.23 17.99
C LYS A 10 -16.01 7.04 18.88
N HIS A 11 -16.06 8.35 18.70
CA HIS A 11 -15.40 9.30 19.58
C HIS A 11 -16.45 10.00 20.45
N LYS A 12 -16.44 9.69 21.73
CA LYS A 12 -17.33 10.33 22.71
C LYS A 12 -16.50 10.78 23.90
N LYS A 13 -16.49 12.08 24.16
CA LYS A 13 -15.94 12.65 25.39
C LYS A 13 -16.99 13.53 26.04
N GLN A 14 -17.10 13.43 27.35
CA GLN A 14 -17.98 14.24 28.17
C GLN A 14 -17.23 14.61 29.44
N SER A 15 -16.77 15.87 29.52
CA SER A 15 -16.04 16.38 30.68
C SER A 15 -16.46 17.83 30.88
N GLY A 16 -17.28 18.09 31.89
CA GLY A 16 -17.59 19.37 32.50
C GLY A 16 -17.77 20.57 31.53
N GLY A 17 -18.64 20.46 30.51
CA GLY A 17 -18.83 21.50 29.49
C GLY A 17 -19.39 20.91 28.21
N HIS A 18 -19.07 21.51 27.05
CA HIS A 18 -19.43 20.93 25.76
C HIS A 18 -18.72 19.56 25.57
N GLY A 19 -19.51 18.53 25.31
CA GLY A 19 -19.01 17.20 24.96
C GLY A 19 -18.44 17.16 23.55
N GLN A 20 -17.89 16.01 23.20
CA GLN A 20 -17.46 15.68 21.83
C GLN A 20 -18.15 14.41 21.40
N TYR A 21 -18.71 14.39 20.21
CA TYR A 21 -19.39 13.23 19.68
C TYR A 21 -19.20 13.09 18.18
N GLY A 22 -18.62 11.98 17.76
CA GLY A 22 -18.54 11.55 16.37
C GLY A 22 -18.70 10.05 16.31
N HIS A 23 -19.49 9.55 15.35
CA HIS A 23 -19.76 8.12 15.20
C HIS A 23 -19.94 7.76 13.74
N VAL A 24 -19.16 6.80 13.27
CA VAL A 24 -19.15 6.34 11.88
C VAL A 24 -19.05 4.83 11.78
N TRP A 25 -19.67 4.30 10.74
CA TRP A 25 -19.44 2.96 10.23
C TRP A 25 -18.79 3.07 8.87
N ILE A 26 -17.62 2.49 8.73
CA ILE A 26 -16.83 2.56 7.50
C ILE A 26 -16.49 1.16 7.01
N GLU A 27 -16.70 0.95 5.72
CA GLU A 27 -16.28 -0.25 5.03
C GLU A 27 -14.91 0.02 4.38
N PHE A 28 -13.96 -0.86 4.64
CA PHE A 28 -12.64 -0.85 4.04
C PHE A 28 -12.48 -2.04 3.11
N GLU A 29 -12.02 -1.80 1.90
CA GLU A 29 -11.76 -2.84 0.90
C GLU A 29 -10.49 -2.52 0.11
N PRO A 30 -9.85 -3.53 -0.52
CA PRO A 30 -8.75 -3.27 -1.43
C PRO A 30 -9.17 -2.31 -2.55
N GLY A 31 -8.38 -1.28 -2.78
CA GLY A 31 -8.57 -0.30 -3.85
C GLY A 31 -7.59 -0.53 -5.00
N SER A 32 -7.85 0.12 -6.13
CA SER A 32 -7.00 0.06 -7.33
C SER A 32 -6.04 1.24 -7.46
N ASN A 33 -6.25 2.30 -6.70
CA ASN A 33 -5.45 3.51 -6.77
C ASN A 33 -4.45 3.56 -5.61
N GLU A 34 -3.25 4.04 -5.87
CA GLU A 34 -2.23 4.23 -4.85
C GLU A 34 -2.73 5.11 -3.71
N LYS A 35 -3.39 6.22 -4.03
CA LYS A 35 -4.05 7.06 -3.04
C LYS A 35 -5.39 6.47 -2.62
N MET A 36 -5.74 6.63 -1.34
CA MET A 36 -7.03 6.20 -0.82
C MET A 36 -8.19 6.79 -1.62
N THR A 37 -9.12 5.93 -2.02
CA THR A 37 -10.41 6.31 -2.61
C THR A 37 -11.45 6.40 -1.50
N PHE A 38 -12.17 7.52 -1.43
CA PHE A 38 -13.27 7.71 -0.49
C PHE A 38 -14.61 7.78 -1.20
N GLU A 39 -15.58 7.01 -0.70
CA GLU A 39 -16.97 7.05 -1.14
C GLU A 39 -17.90 7.23 0.06
N GLU A 40 -19.10 7.74 -0.19
CA GLU A 40 -20.15 7.81 0.79
C GLU A 40 -21.42 7.10 0.29
N LYS A 41 -22.05 6.33 1.17
CA LYS A 41 -23.32 5.62 0.94
C LYS A 41 -24.22 5.75 2.16
N VAL A 42 -24.19 6.91 2.78
CA VAL A 42 -25.01 7.21 3.98
C VAL A 42 -26.46 7.33 3.58
N PHE A 43 -27.32 6.54 4.25
CA PHE A 43 -28.75 6.58 4.04
C PHE A 43 -29.44 7.35 5.17
N GLY A 44 -30.52 8.07 4.85
CA GLY A 44 -31.38 8.72 5.84
C GLY A 44 -30.75 9.89 6.61
N GLY A 45 -29.56 10.35 6.22
CA GLY A 45 -28.90 11.50 6.87
C GLY A 45 -28.38 11.21 8.27
N SER A 46 -28.08 9.95 8.59
CA SER A 46 -27.54 9.54 9.89
C SER A 46 -26.22 10.24 10.23
N VAL A 47 -25.43 10.58 9.21
CA VAL A 47 -24.30 11.49 9.30
C VAL A 47 -24.60 12.71 8.42
N PRO A 48 -24.64 13.93 8.94
CA PRO A 48 -24.82 15.12 8.15
C PRO A 48 -23.71 15.30 7.11
N LYS A 49 -24.08 15.72 5.89
CA LYS A 49 -23.14 15.83 4.76
C LYS A 49 -21.97 16.78 5.01
N ASN A 50 -22.16 17.80 5.82
CA ASN A 50 -21.10 18.74 6.20
C ASN A 50 -19.94 18.08 6.96
N TYR A 51 -20.13 16.88 7.54
CA TYR A 51 -19.08 16.13 8.22
C TYR A 51 -18.33 15.13 7.30
N PHE A 52 -18.80 14.87 6.09
CA PHE A 52 -18.13 13.95 5.16
C PHE A 52 -16.68 14.37 4.86
N PRO A 53 -16.38 15.65 4.61
CA PRO A 53 -14.98 16.06 4.40
C PRO A 53 -14.09 15.82 5.63
N ALA A 54 -14.63 15.94 6.84
CA ALA A 54 -13.89 15.67 8.06
C ALA A 54 -13.57 14.18 8.22
N VAL A 55 -14.52 13.30 7.88
CA VAL A 55 -14.32 11.84 7.86
C VAL A 55 -13.24 11.48 6.84
N GLU A 56 -13.36 11.99 5.61
CA GLU A 56 -12.36 11.75 4.56
C GLU A 56 -10.97 12.22 4.97
N LYS A 57 -10.87 13.42 5.51
CA LYS A 57 -9.59 13.98 5.99
C LYS A 57 -8.99 13.13 7.10
N GLY A 58 -9.81 12.68 8.05
CA GLY A 58 -9.35 11.79 9.13
C GLY A 58 -8.81 10.46 8.62
N LEU A 59 -9.45 9.88 7.60
CA LEU A 59 -8.99 8.66 6.96
C LEU A 59 -7.68 8.87 6.18
N ARG A 60 -7.57 9.97 5.42
CA ARG A 60 -6.35 10.29 4.66
C ARG A 60 -5.14 10.49 5.57
N GLU A 61 -5.30 11.21 6.66
CA GLU A 61 -4.24 11.38 7.66
C GLU A 61 -3.90 10.05 8.35
N ALA A 62 -4.90 9.22 8.64
CA ALA A 62 -4.67 7.91 9.24
C ALA A 62 -3.89 6.97 8.29
N CYS A 63 -4.11 7.08 6.96
CA CYS A 63 -3.38 6.29 5.96
C CYS A 63 -1.87 6.57 5.92
N GLU A 64 -1.40 7.68 6.48
CA GLU A 64 0.03 7.96 6.60
C GLU A 64 0.75 6.97 7.53
N HIS A 65 -0.01 6.28 8.38
CA HIS A 65 0.50 5.35 9.37
C HIS A 65 -0.28 4.03 9.37
N GLY A 66 0.30 2.99 8.79
CA GLY A 66 -0.25 1.63 8.77
C GLY A 66 -0.18 0.94 10.13
N VAL A 67 -1.08 -0.01 10.35
CA VAL A 67 -1.24 -0.72 11.63
C VAL A 67 -0.18 -1.79 11.90
N LEU A 68 0.59 -2.23 10.89
CA LEU A 68 1.65 -3.22 11.05
C LEU A 68 2.98 -2.59 11.49
N ALA A 69 3.56 -1.76 10.63
CA ALA A 69 4.91 -1.22 10.82
C ALA A 69 4.98 0.30 10.68
N GLY A 70 3.84 0.98 10.61
CA GLY A 70 3.77 2.43 10.52
C GLY A 70 4.04 3.02 9.13
N TYR A 71 4.25 2.20 8.11
CA TYR A 71 4.38 2.66 6.73
C TYR A 71 3.05 3.16 6.17
N PRO A 72 3.06 4.10 5.21
CA PRO A 72 1.84 4.57 4.57
C PRO A 72 1.03 3.41 3.95
N VAL A 73 -0.29 3.50 4.06
CA VAL A 73 -1.20 2.53 3.46
C VAL A 73 -1.58 3.00 2.07
N VAL A 74 -1.45 2.12 1.10
CA VAL A 74 -1.81 2.34 -0.30
C VAL A 74 -2.89 1.37 -0.75
N ASN A 75 -3.52 1.65 -1.89
CA ASN A 75 -4.54 0.77 -2.49
C ASN A 75 -5.68 0.46 -1.53
N LEU A 76 -6.21 1.49 -0.89
CA LEU A 76 -7.32 1.42 0.05
C LEU A 76 -8.54 2.15 -0.50
N LYS A 77 -9.69 1.49 -0.47
CA LYS A 77 -10.98 2.13 -0.66
C LYS A 77 -11.74 2.13 0.67
N ALA A 78 -12.23 3.29 1.06
CA ALA A 78 -13.03 3.49 2.25
C ALA A 78 -14.40 4.04 1.87
N THR A 79 -15.46 3.40 2.35
CA THR A 79 -16.84 3.82 2.11
C THR A 79 -17.52 4.12 3.43
N LEU A 80 -17.95 5.36 3.62
CA LEU A 80 -18.77 5.76 4.77
C LEU A 80 -20.19 5.22 4.56
N LEU A 81 -20.65 4.34 5.45
CA LEU A 81 -21.93 3.68 5.32
C LEU A 81 -23.01 4.28 6.22
N ASP A 82 -22.64 4.56 7.45
CA ASP A 82 -23.59 4.95 8.49
C ASP A 82 -22.88 5.66 9.65
N GLY A 83 -23.63 6.09 10.61
CA GLY A 83 -23.14 6.69 11.84
C GLY A 83 -24.26 7.32 12.64
N SER A 84 -23.89 8.22 13.52
CA SER A 84 -24.83 9.07 14.24
C SER A 84 -24.16 10.37 14.64
N TYR A 85 -24.96 11.39 14.89
CA TYR A 85 -24.47 12.69 15.35
C TYR A 85 -25.27 13.17 16.56
N HIS A 86 -24.68 14.11 17.29
CA HIS A 86 -25.33 14.79 18.39
C HIS A 86 -25.47 16.29 18.04
N PRO A 87 -26.66 16.90 18.15
CA PRO A 87 -26.88 18.29 17.69
C PRO A 87 -25.97 19.33 18.32
N VAL A 88 -25.46 19.09 19.53
CA VAL A 88 -24.61 20.02 20.27
C VAL A 88 -23.15 19.60 20.30
N ASP A 89 -22.87 18.30 20.47
CA ASP A 89 -21.52 17.79 20.76
C ASP A 89 -20.77 17.31 19.51
N SER A 90 -21.44 17.20 18.37
CA SER A 90 -20.79 16.81 17.11
C SER A 90 -20.01 17.99 16.51
N SER A 91 -18.84 17.67 15.99
CA SER A 91 -17.94 18.61 15.33
C SER A 91 -17.13 17.90 14.26
N GLU A 92 -16.50 18.66 13.36
CA GLU A 92 -15.58 18.11 12.38
C GLU A 92 -14.43 17.35 13.04
N MET A 93 -13.88 17.87 14.13
CA MET A 93 -12.83 17.22 14.90
C MET A 93 -13.29 15.88 15.48
N ALA A 94 -14.51 15.80 16.03
CA ALA A 94 -15.05 14.57 16.58
C ALA A 94 -15.25 13.50 15.50
N PHE A 95 -15.73 13.87 14.31
CA PHE A 95 -15.86 12.95 13.19
C PHE A 95 -14.52 12.54 12.59
N LYS A 96 -13.55 13.43 12.53
CA LYS A 96 -12.18 13.11 12.15
C LYS A 96 -11.57 12.04 13.07
N MET A 97 -11.74 12.21 14.38
CA MET A 97 -11.27 11.24 15.37
C MET A 97 -12.03 9.90 15.29
N ALA A 98 -13.34 9.94 15.08
CA ALA A 98 -14.14 8.73 14.88
C ALA A 98 -13.68 7.95 13.65
N ALA A 99 -13.37 8.64 12.55
CA ALA A 99 -12.83 8.04 11.34
C ALA A 99 -11.47 7.35 11.58
N ALA A 100 -10.58 8.00 12.34
CA ALA A 100 -9.28 7.42 12.71
C ALA A 100 -9.43 6.16 13.58
N ILE A 101 -10.41 6.12 14.49
CA ILE A 101 -10.73 4.94 15.30
C ILE A 101 -11.23 3.80 14.40
N ALA A 102 -12.19 4.07 13.50
CA ALA A 102 -12.71 3.09 12.56
C ALA A 102 -11.59 2.52 11.68
N TYR A 103 -10.71 3.37 11.16
CA TYR A 103 -9.54 2.97 10.39
C TYR A 103 -8.66 1.98 11.17
N LYS A 104 -8.27 2.34 12.39
CA LYS A 104 -7.37 1.51 13.20
C LYS A 104 -7.97 0.14 13.50
N GLU A 105 -9.24 0.08 13.83
CA GLU A 105 -9.93 -1.19 14.12
C GLU A 105 -10.19 -2.00 12.84
N GLY A 106 -10.60 -1.36 11.77
CA GLY A 106 -10.86 -2.01 10.49
C GLY A 106 -9.61 -2.59 9.84
N LEU A 107 -8.52 -1.84 9.80
CA LEU A 107 -7.30 -2.31 9.15
C LEU A 107 -6.64 -3.49 9.87
N LYS A 108 -6.75 -3.58 11.19
CA LYS A 108 -6.27 -4.75 11.92
C LYS A 108 -6.96 -6.04 11.49
N GLN A 109 -8.25 -5.96 11.14
CA GLN A 109 -9.07 -7.10 10.74
C GLN A 109 -8.98 -7.38 9.24
N ALA A 110 -8.54 -6.41 8.44
CA ALA A 110 -8.52 -6.46 6.98
C ALA A 110 -7.33 -7.24 6.39
N LYS A 111 -6.63 -8.04 7.16
CA LYS A 111 -5.44 -8.81 6.75
C LYS A 111 -4.41 -7.90 6.07
N PRO A 112 -3.84 -6.92 6.78
CA PRO A 112 -2.83 -6.03 6.23
C PRO A 112 -1.55 -6.79 5.90
N VAL A 113 -0.87 -6.39 4.83
CA VAL A 113 0.43 -6.93 4.41
C VAL A 113 1.38 -5.78 4.12
N LEU A 114 2.66 -6.03 4.30
CA LEU A 114 3.70 -5.11 3.86
C LEU A 114 3.94 -5.29 2.37
N LEU A 115 3.99 -4.19 1.64
CA LEU A 115 4.45 -4.15 0.27
C LEU A 115 5.93 -3.84 0.24
N GLU A 116 6.64 -4.46 -0.70
CA GLU A 116 8.02 -4.13 -0.99
C GLU A 116 8.14 -3.62 -2.44
N PRO A 117 9.02 -2.65 -2.71
CA PRO A 117 9.21 -2.17 -4.06
C PRO A 117 9.85 -3.27 -4.92
N ILE A 118 9.26 -3.48 -6.08
CA ILE A 118 9.76 -4.37 -7.13
C ILE A 118 10.32 -3.51 -8.25
N GLY A 119 11.37 -3.95 -8.89
CA GLY A 119 11.92 -3.29 -10.05
C GLY A 119 12.17 -4.25 -11.19
N TYR A 120 12.35 -3.70 -12.39
CA TYR A 120 12.69 -4.43 -13.60
C TYR A 120 14.19 -4.51 -13.73
N LEU A 121 14.70 -5.74 -13.71
CA LEU A 121 16.12 -6.04 -13.91
C LEU A 121 16.32 -6.58 -15.34
N LYS A 122 17.20 -5.95 -16.09
CA LYS A 122 17.67 -6.44 -17.40
C LYS A 122 19.15 -6.78 -17.30
N VAL A 123 19.51 -8.01 -17.61
CA VAL A 123 20.88 -8.50 -17.53
C VAL A 123 21.34 -8.96 -18.89
N TYR A 124 22.48 -8.42 -19.33
CA TYR A 124 23.11 -8.76 -20.60
C TYR A 124 24.38 -9.56 -20.31
N VAL A 125 24.41 -10.82 -20.73
CA VAL A 125 25.49 -11.75 -20.45
C VAL A 125 25.70 -12.67 -21.64
N PRO A 126 26.91 -13.26 -21.80
CA PRO A 126 27.13 -14.34 -22.76
C PRO A 126 26.22 -15.54 -22.50
N GLU A 127 25.82 -16.26 -23.52
CA GLU A 127 24.93 -17.42 -23.44
C GLU A 127 25.39 -18.45 -22.39
N SER A 128 26.70 -18.68 -22.31
CA SER A 128 27.30 -19.64 -21.38
C SER A 128 27.03 -19.32 -19.88
N ILE A 129 26.65 -18.09 -19.55
CA ILE A 129 26.42 -17.64 -18.16
C ILE A 129 24.93 -17.48 -17.85
N MET A 130 24.05 -17.54 -18.83
CA MET A 130 22.60 -17.33 -18.64
C MET A 130 22.01 -18.22 -17.56
N GLY A 131 22.41 -19.49 -17.50
CA GLY A 131 21.92 -20.42 -16.48
C GLY A 131 22.26 -20.00 -15.06
N ASP A 132 23.45 -19.47 -14.84
CA ASP A 132 23.91 -18.98 -13.54
C ASP A 132 23.14 -17.71 -13.14
N ILE A 133 22.88 -16.81 -14.10
CA ILE A 133 22.09 -15.60 -13.89
C ILE A 133 20.66 -15.94 -13.53
N ILE A 134 20.02 -16.87 -14.22
CA ILE A 134 18.64 -17.31 -13.90
C ILE A 134 18.59 -17.91 -12.49
N GLY A 135 19.56 -18.75 -12.14
CA GLY A 135 19.68 -19.33 -10.81
C GLY A 135 19.86 -18.26 -9.71
N ASP A 136 20.66 -17.24 -9.97
CA ASP A 136 20.88 -16.14 -9.06
C ASP A 136 19.63 -15.26 -8.89
N ILE A 137 18.95 -14.92 -9.98
CA ILE A 137 17.69 -14.17 -9.94
C ILE A 137 16.63 -14.91 -9.12
N ASN A 138 16.51 -16.22 -9.30
CA ASN A 138 15.59 -17.04 -8.51
C ASN A 138 15.93 -17.02 -7.01
N LYS A 139 17.21 -17.06 -6.64
CA LYS A 139 17.64 -16.91 -5.24
C LYS A 139 17.28 -15.55 -4.66
N ARG A 140 17.23 -14.50 -5.47
CA ARG A 140 16.82 -13.15 -5.11
C ARG A 140 15.31 -12.95 -5.10
N ARG A 141 14.53 -14.01 -5.11
CA ARG A 141 13.05 -13.96 -5.17
C ARG A 141 12.54 -13.27 -6.46
N GLY A 142 13.37 -13.24 -7.50
CA GLY A 142 13.00 -12.65 -8.77
C GLY A 142 12.14 -13.58 -9.60
N GLN A 143 11.35 -12.99 -10.48
CA GLN A 143 10.53 -13.68 -11.47
C GLN A 143 11.08 -13.39 -12.87
N ILE A 144 11.48 -14.41 -13.58
CA ILE A 144 11.93 -14.27 -14.97
C ILE A 144 10.73 -13.91 -15.85
N MET A 145 10.84 -12.80 -16.58
CA MET A 145 9.81 -12.30 -17.49
C MET A 145 10.10 -12.66 -18.94
N GLY A 146 11.37 -12.76 -19.30
CA GLY A 146 11.80 -13.08 -20.65
C GLY A 146 13.29 -13.37 -20.75
N MET A 147 13.69 -14.03 -21.82
CA MET A 147 15.08 -14.24 -22.18
C MET A 147 15.23 -14.44 -23.69
N GLY A 148 16.36 -14.03 -24.24
CA GLY A 148 16.61 -14.15 -25.67
C GLY A 148 17.87 -13.43 -26.13
N GLU A 149 18.00 -13.29 -27.43
CA GLU A 149 19.07 -12.49 -28.03
C GLU A 149 18.91 -11.03 -27.69
N SER A 150 20.00 -10.33 -27.50
CA SER A 150 20.00 -8.91 -27.22
C SER A 150 20.50 -8.09 -28.41
N GLU A 151 20.20 -6.80 -28.42
CA GLU A 151 20.75 -5.84 -29.39
C GLU A 151 22.27 -5.63 -29.20
N LYS A 152 22.84 -6.12 -28.10
CA LYS A 152 24.27 -6.04 -27.81
C LYS A 152 24.96 -7.27 -28.37
N GLU A 153 25.86 -7.03 -29.29
CA GLU A 153 26.60 -8.11 -30.00
C GLU A 153 27.27 -9.08 -29.00
N GLY A 154 27.03 -10.37 -29.19
CA GLY A 154 27.61 -11.44 -28.38
C GLY A 154 27.01 -11.58 -26.96
N LEU A 155 25.95 -10.86 -26.65
CA LEU A 155 25.26 -10.96 -25.36
C LEU A 155 23.79 -11.35 -25.53
N ASN A 156 23.30 -12.14 -24.61
CA ASN A 156 21.89 -12.45 -24.44
C ASN A 156 21.27 -11.61 -23.33
N LEU A 157 19.98 -11.40 -23.42
CA LEU A 157 19.17 -10.62 -22.45
C LEU A 157 18.39 -11.57 -21.56
N VAL A 158 18.43 -11.31 -20.25
CA VAL A 158 17.51 -11.89 -19.26
C VAL A 158 16.74 -10.73 -18.61
N GLU A 159 15.43 -10.78 -18.68
CA GLU A 159 14.53 -9.79 -18.06
C GLU A 159 13.81 -10.42 -16.87
N ALA A 160 13.76 -9.71 -15.75
CA ALA A 160 13.13 -10.19 -14.54
C ALA A 160 12.54 -9.06 -13.70
N GLU A 161 11.51 -9.39 -12.95
CA GLU A 161 11.05 -8.57 -11.81
C GLU A 161 11.75 -9.06 -10.55
N VAL A 162 12.38 -8.15 -9.81
CA VAL A 162 13.17 -8.49 -8.62
C VAL A 162 12.87 -7.48 -7.50
N PRO A 163 12.69 -7.95 -6.24
CA PRO A 163 12.59 -7.04 -5.11
C PRO A 163 13.82 -6.15 -4.99
N MET A 164 13.60 -4.85 -4.84
CA MET A 164 14.67 -3.87 -4.76
C MET A 164 15.68 -4.19 -3.66
N SER A 165 15.22 -4.71 -2.52
CA SER A 165 16.08 -5.11 -1.39
C SER A 165 17.11 -6.17 -1.74
N GLU A 166 16.85 -6.97 -2.79
CA GLU A 166 17.74 -8.04 -3.25
C GLU A 166 18.80 -7.57 -4.27
N THR A 167 18.74 -6.29 -4.66
CA THR A 167 19.60 -5.76 -5.75
C THR A 167 20.78 -4.90 -5.27
N PHE A 168 20.89 -4.60 -3.98
CA PHE A 168 21.90 -3.67 -3.45
C PHE A 168 23.36 -4.10 -3.73
N LYS A 169 23.64 -5.39 -3.82
CA LYS A 169 24.97 -5.93 -4.14
C LYS A 169 25.06 -6.52 -5.54
N TYR A 170 24.03 -6.33 -6.35
CA TYR A 170 23.92 -7.02 -7.63
C TYR A 170 25.08 -6.71 -8.59
N ALA A 171 25.54 -5.47 -8.64
CA ALA A 171 26.69 -5.07 -9.47
C ALA A 171 27.95 -5.89 -9.19
N THR A 172 28.25 -6.11 -7.90
CA THR A 172 29.41 -6.89 -7.47
C THR A 172 29.24 -8.37 -7.80
N ASP A 173 28.06 -8.90 -7.51
CA ASP A 173 27.75 -10.31 -7.73
C ASP A 173 27.74 -10.65 -9.24
N LEU A 174 27.13 -9.80 -10.05
CA LEU A 174 27.16 -9.96 -11.52
C LEU A 174 28.56 -9.91 -12.09
N ARG A 175 29.40 -8.99 -11.61
CA ARG A 175 30.80 -8.90 -12.05
C ARG A 175 31.56 -10.19 -11.74
N SER A 176 31.34 -10.75 -10.56
CA SER A 176 31.94 -12.01 -10.15
C SER A 176 31.47 -13.20 -11.01
N MET A 177 30.15 -13.36 -11.17
CA MET A 177 29.55 -14.44 -11.95
C MET A 177 29.93 -14.40 -13.45
N SER A 178 30.00 -13.19 -14.00
CA SER A 178 30.23 -12.97 -15.43
C SER A 178 31.70 -12.73 -15.80
N GLN A 179 32.60 -12.76 -14.82
CA GLN A 179 34.03 -12.42 -15.03
C GLN A 179 34.18 -11.01 -15.65
N GLY A 180 33.36 -10.07 -15.23
CA GLY A 180 33.34 -8.70 -15.71
C GLY A 180 32.66 -8.47 -17.07
N ARG A 181 32.08 -9.49 -17.69
CA ARG A 181 31.45 -9.41 -19.03
C ARG A 181 29.96 -9.04 -18.97
N GLY A 182 29.32 -9.14 -17.81
CA GLY A 182 27.90 -8.85 -17.63
C GLY A 182 27.63 -7.36 -17.45
N ILE A 183 26.50 -6.91 -17.98
CA ILE A 183 25.97 -5.56 -17.84
C ILE A 183 24.53 -5.69 -17.37
N PHE A 184 24.06 -4.77 -16.54
CA PHE A 184 22.65 -4.74 -16.13
C PHE A 184 22.10 -3.33 -16.08
N THR A 185 20.79 -3.23 -16.18
CA THR A 185 19.99 -2.06 -15.82
C THR A 185 18.93 -2.47 -14.82
N PHE A 186 18.57 -1.56 -13.94
CA PHE A 186 17.52 -1.75 -12.96
C PHE A 186 16.65 -0.50 -12.90
N ASP A 187 15.38 -0.65 -13.22
CA ASP A 187 14.38 0.41 -13.20
C ASP A 187 13.25 0.07 -12.23
N PHE A 188 12.65 1.07 -11.63
CA PHE A 188 11.46 0.87 -10.79
C PHE A 188 10.26 0.46 -11.64
N ALA A 189 9.47 -0.48 -11.09
CA ALA A 189 8.19 -0.89 -11.68
C ALA A 189 7.07 0.12 -11.36
#